data_0b590b921715c680cf380db201b039fd
#
_entry.id   0b590b921715c680cf380db201b039fd
#
_cell.length_a   1.000
_cell.length_b   1.000
_cell.length_c   1.000
_cell.angle_alpha   90.00
_cell.angle_beta   90.00
_cell.angle_gamma   90.00
#
_symmetry.space_group_name_H-M   'P 1'
#
loop_
_entity.id
_entity.type
_entity.pdbx_description
1 polymer ?
#
loop_
_entity_poly.entity_id
_entity_poly.type
_entity_poly.pdbx_seq_one_letter_code
_entity_poly.pdbx_strand_id
1 'polypeptide(L)'
;MNTREKKLEAFGRLLDVLDELREKCPWDHKQTNESLRPNTIEEVYELCDALERNDSKEERKELGDVLLHICFYAKIAQEKGLFDIADVCTALTDKLIYRHPHIYGHVKADSAEAVADNWEKLKEHEKDGNKTILSGVPNSLPSLIKAFRIQEKAAHVGFDWKNKEDVWEKVREELSEYEEALKKGTDKDLSLIHISEP
;
A
#
# COMPACT_ATOMS: atom_id res chain seq x y z
N MET A 1 -4.47 2.47 29.25
CA MET A 1 -3.78 1.79 28.10
C MET A 1 -3.06 0.56 28.63
N ASN A 2 -2.95 -0.50 27.79
CA ASN A 2 -2.24 -1.74 28.16
C ASN A 2 -0.72 -1.54 28.19
N THR A 3 -0.02 -2.30 29.08
CA THR A 3 1.44 -2.34 29.11
C THR A 3 2.01 -3.01 27.85
N ARG A 4 3.31 -2.88 27.64
CA ARG A 4 4.00 -3.54 26.51
C ARG A 4 3.88 -5.07 26.61
N GLU A 5 4.05 -5.61 27.79
CA GLU A 5 3.95 -7.05 28.07
C GLU A 5 2.57 -7.60 27.68
N LYS A 6 1.48 -6.90 28.09
CA LYS A 6 0.12 -7.29 27.72
C LYS A 6 -0.12 -7.24 26.22
N LYS A 7 0.50 -6.31 25.50
CA LYS A 7 0.39 -6.24 24.02
C LYS A 7 1.10 -7.42 23.37
N LEU A 8 2.29 -7.76 23.86
CA LEU A 8 3.05 -8.92 23.36
C LEU A 8 2.33 -10.24 23.65
N GLU A 9 1.79 -10.39 24.87
CA GLU A 9 0.99 -11.56 25.26
C GLU A 9 -0.26 -11.72 24.39
N ALA A 10 -0.99 -10.62 24.15
CA ALA A 10 -2.18 -10.64 23.29
C ALA A 10 -1.84 -11.01 21.84
N PHE A 11 -0.73 -10.49 21.30
CA PHE A 11 -0.29 -10.84 19.97
C PHE A 11 0.18 -12.31 19.88
N GLY A 12 0.94 -12.79 20.86
CA GLY A 12 1.33 -14.21 20.95
C GLY A 12 0.12 -15.12 20.97
N ARG A 13 -0.89 -14.80 21.81
CA ARG A 13 -2.14 -15.56 21.84
C ARG A 13 -2.90 -15.59 20.50
N LEU A 14 -2.87 -14.49 19.75
CA LEU A 14 -3.45 -14.45 18.39
C LEU A 14 -2.76 -15.47 17.48
N LEU A 15 -1.45 -15.54 17.53
CA LEU A 15 -0.66 -16.51 16.73
C LEU A 15 -0.98 -17.96 17.14
N ASP A 16 -1.05 -18.25 18.44
CA ASP A 16 -1.41 -19.58 18.93
C ASP A 16 -2.80 -20.02 18.43
N VAL A 17 -3.79 -19.11 18.47
CA VAL A 17 -5.15 -19.37 17.98
C VAL A 17 -5.14 -19.61 16.48
N LEU A 18 -4.38 -18.82 15.71
CA LEU A 18 -4.28 -18.99 14.26
C LEU A 18 -3.63 -20.33 13.89
N ASP A 19 -2.60 -20.75 14.62
CA ASP A 19 -1.95 -22.05 14.46
C ASP A 19 -2.94 -23.20 14.69
N GLU A 20 -3.74 -23.09 15.76
CA GLU A 20 -4.79 -24.07 16.08
C GLU A 20 -5.89 -24.12 15.02
N LEU A 21 -6.32 -22.97 14.50
CA LEU A 21 -7.30 -22.90 13.40
C LEU A 21 -6.75 -23.52 12.12
N ARG A 22 -5.52 -23.24 11.76
CA ARG A 22 -4.87 -23.84 10.56
C ARG A 22 -4.78 -25.36 10.67
N GLU A 23 -4.56 -25.89 11.86
CA GLU A 23 -4.47 -27.33 12.10
C GLU A 23 -5.85 -27.99 12.13
N LYS A 24 -6.84 -27.40 12.83
CA LYS A 24 -8.09 -28.06 13.23
C LYS A 24 -9.32 -27.63 12.44
N CYS A 25 -9.35 -26.41 11.91
CA CYS A 25 -10.52 -25.90 11.19
C CYS A 25 -10.44 -26.27 9.70
N PRO A 26 -11.41 -27.03 9.15
CA PRO A 26 -11.37 -27.47 7.75
C PRO A 26 -11.46 -26.29 6.75
N TRP A 27 -12.02 -25.16 7.16
CA TRP A 27 -12.11 -23.97 6.33
C TRP A 27 -10.76 -23.23 6.30
N ASP A 28 -10.19 -22.93 7.48
CA ASP A 28 -8.90 -22.26 7.58
C ASP A 28 -7.78 -23.06 6.94
N HIS A 29 -7.77 -24.38 7.16
CA HIS A 29 -6.78 -25.29 6.57
C HIS A 29 -6.70 -25.21 5.04
N LYS A 30 -7.82 -24.95 4.36
CA LYS A 30 -7.89 -24.87 2.89
C LYS A 30 -7.51 -23.51 2.32
N GLN A 31 -7.37 -22.49 3.15
CA GLN A 31 -7.09 -21.14 2.64
C GLN A 31 -5.70 -21.04 2.03
N THR A 32 -5.62 -20.29 0.95
CA THR A 32 -4.39 -19.97 0.20
C THR A 32 -4.26 -18.46 0.08
N ASN A 33 -3.10 -17.98 -0.36
CA ASN A 33 -2.91 -16.56 -0.65
C ASN A 33 -3.94 -16.03 -1.66
N GLU A 34 -4.27 -16.85 -2.66
CA GLU A 34 -5.23 -16.51 -3.72
C GLU A 34 -6.65 -16.42 -3.18
N SER A 35 -7.06 -17.37 -2.31
CA SER A 35 -8.42 -17.38 -1.75
C SER A 35 -8.66 -16.24 -0.77
N LEU A 36 -7.64 -15.83 -0.01
CA LEU A 36 -7.74 -14.76 0.97
C LEU A 36 -7.61 -13.35 0.38
N ARG A 37 -7.00 -13.20 -0.79
CA ARG A 37 -6.73 -11.88 -1.38
C ARG A 37 -7.96 -11.01 -1.58
N PRO A 38 -9.11 -11.51 -2.08
CA PRO A 38 -10.33 -10.70 -2.20
C PRO A 38 -10.80 -10.16 -0.85
N ASN A 39 -10.85 -11.01 0.16
CA ASN A 39 -11.26 -10.64 1.52
C ASN A 39 -10.31 -9.59 2.12
N THR A 40 -8.99 -9.74 1.93
CA THR A 40 -8.03 -8.72 2.40
C THR A 40 -8.32 -7.34 1.82
N ILE A 41 -8.72 -7.26 0.55
CA ILE A 41 -9.09 -5.99 -0.09
C ILE A 41 -10.36 -5.43 0.55
N GLU A 42 -11.36 -6.28 0.82
CA GLU A 42 -12.61 -5.93 1.48
C GLU A 42 -12.34 -5.36 2.87
N GLU A 43 -11.59 -6.07 3.74
CA GLU A 43 -11.25 -5.60 5.09
C GLU A 43 -10.49 -4.26 5.08
N VAL A 44 -9.62 -4.04 4.10
CA VAL A 44 -8.93 -2.75 3.95
C VAL A 44 -9.91 -1.63 3.60
N TYR A 45 -10.91 -1.87 2.74
CA TYR A 45 -11.94 -0.88 2.45
C TYR A 45 -12.87 -0.63 3.64
N GLU A 46 -13.26 -1.66 4.39
CA GLU A 46 -14.05 -1.52 5.61
C GLU A 46 -13.30 -0.71 6.67
N LEU A 47 -12.00 -0.96 6.83
CA LEU A 47 -11.15 -0.13 7.68
C LEU A 47 -11.13 1.33 7.22
N CYS A 48 -10.98 1.60 5.93
CA CYS A 48 -11.01 2.96 5.40
C CYS A 48 -12.34 3.66 5.71
N ASP A 49 -13.45 2.97 5.54
CA ASP A 49 -14.79 3.45 5.86
C ASP A 49 -14.97 3.78 7.36
N ALA A 50 -14.45 2.92 8.24
CA ALA A 50 -14.50 3.13 9.68
C ALA A 50 -13.68 4.38 10.09
N LEU A 51 -12.49 4.55 9.48
CA LEU A 51 -11.62 5.71 9.68
C LEU A 51 -12.29 7.01 9.21
N GLU A 52 -12.92 7.01 8.02
CA GLU A 52 -13.62 8.19 7.50
C GLU A 52 -14.79 8.63 8.39
N ARG A 53 -15.53 7.65 8.93
CA ARG A 53 -16.63 7.90 9.87
C ARG A 53 -16.19 8.22 11.29
N ASN A 54 -14.87 8.11 11.60
CA ASN A 54 -14.33 8.22 12.97
C ASN A 54 -15.02 7.26 13.97
N ASP A 55 -15.38 6.05 13.51
CA ASP A 55 -15.99 5.03 14.35
C ASP A 55 -14.92 4.15 14.97
N SER A 56 -14.47 4.53 16.17
CA SER A 56 -13.39 3.80 16.87
C SER A 56 -13.73 2.36 17.25
N LYS A 57 -15.01 2.00 17.27
CA LYS A 57 -15.43 0.62 17.54
C LYS A 57 -15.25 -0.25 16.30
N GLU A 58 -15.74 0.21 15.16
CA GLU A 58 -15.53 -0.46 13.88
C GLU A 58 -14.04 -0.42 13.49
N GLU A 59 -13.36 0.72 13.62
CA GLU A 59 -11.92 0.83 13.38
C GLU A 59 -11.12 -0.27 14.10
N ARG A 60 -11.44 -0.51 15.39
CA ARG A 60 -10.78 -1.57 16.16
C ARG A 60 -11.08 -2.96 15.61
N LYS A 61 -12.29 -3.20 15.13
CA LYS A 61 -12.70 -4.48 14.52
C LYS A 61 -11.93 -4.69 13.23
N GLU A 62 -11.97 -3.74 12.31
CA GLU A 62 -11.36 -3.87 10.99
C GLU A 62 -9.82 -3.91 11.05
N LEU A 63 -9.20 -3.21 12.01
CA LEU A 63 -7.77 -3.39 12.31
C LEU A 63 -7.44 -4.82 12.73
N GLY A 64 -8.35 -5.48 13.46
CA GLY A 64 -8.22 -6.90 13.82
C GLY A 64 -8.29 -7.82 12.61
N ASP A 65 -9.22 -7.57 11.70
CA ASP A 65 -9.45 -8.38 10.51
C ASP A 65 -8.30 -8.22 9.50
N VAL A 66 -7.80 -7.00 9.28
CA VAL A 66 -6.57 -6.76 8.49
C VAL A 66 -5.35 -7.44 9.14
N LEU A 67 -5.20 -7.36 10.47
CA LEU A 67 -4.10 -8.04 11.19
C LEU A 67 -4.19 -9.55 11.06
N LEU A 68 -5.39 -10.13 11.13
CA LEU A 68 -5.62 -11.55 10.89
C LEU A 68 -5.07 -11.97 9.52
N HIS A 69 -5.39 -11.24 8.47
CA HIS A 69 -4.91 -11.53 7.12
C HIS A 69 -3.38 -11.46 7.02
N ILE A 70 -2.74 -10.48 7.66
CA ILE A 70 -1.27 -10.38 7.71
C ILE A 70 -0.66 -11.63 8.37
N CYS A 71 -1.18 -12.02 9.54
CA CYS A 71 -0.71 -13.21 10.25
C CYS A 71 -0.97 -14.48 9.45
N PHE A 72 -2.11 -14.56 8.76
CA PHE A 72 -2.49 -15.70 7.95
C PHE A 72 -1.55 -15.92 6.76
N TYR A 73 -1.21 -14.86 6.03
CA TYR A 73 -0.23 -14.91 4.94
C TYR A 73 1.15 -15.34 5.45
N ALA A 74 1.58 -14.81 6.60
CA ALA A 74 2.84 -15.21 7.21
C ALA A 74 2.82 -16.69 7.61
N LYS A 75 1.68 -17.19 8.13
CA LYS A 75 1.50 -18.60 8.46
C LYS A 75 1.56 -19.51 7.23
N ILE A 76 0.90 -19.14 6.13
CA ILE A 76 0.96 -19.87 4.86
C ILE A 76 2.40 -19.89 4.30
N ALA A 77 3.15 -18.80 4.45
CA ALA A 77 4.55 -18.73 4.04
C ALA A 77 5.44 -19.64 4.92
N GLN A 78 5.21 -19.66 6.24
CA GLN A 78 5.89 -20.53 7.19
C GLN A 78 5.67 -22.02 6.84
N GLU A 79 4.46 -22.41 6.50
CA GLU A 79 4.13 -23.78 6.08
C GLU A 79 4.89 -24.22 4.81
N LYS A 80 5.25 -23.25 3.97
CA LYS A 80 6.07 -23.45 2.76
C LYS A 80 7.58 -23.33 3.02
N GLY A 81 7.99 -23.07 4.26
CA GLY A 81 9.39 -22.88 4.64
C GLY A 81 10.05 -21.63 4.04
N LEU A 82 9.26 -20.56 3.79
CA LEU A 82 9.75 -19.34 3.14
C LEU A 82 10.15 -18.27 4.18
N PHE A 83 9.22 -17.85 5.02
CA PHE A 83 9.40 -16.90 6.11
C PHE A 83 8.23 -17.00 7.08
N ASP A 84 8.34 -16.37 8.25
CA ASP A 84 7.27 -16.29 9.25
C ASP A 84 6.96 -14.84 9.65
N ILE A 85 6.08 -14.67 10.64
CA ILE A 85 5.67 -13.35 11.13
C ILE A 85 6.82 -12.59 11.80
N ALA A 86 7.80 -13.29 12.39
CA ALA A 86 8.96 -12.64 12.98
C ALA A 86 9.86 -12.03 11.91
N ASP A 87 10.03 -12.71 10.78
CA ASP A 87 10.76 -12.18 9.63
C ASP A 87 10.08 -10.94 9.06
N VAL A 88 8.74 -10.97 8.95
CA VAL A 88 7.95 -9.80 8.50
C VAL A 88 8.16 -8.60 9.43
N CYS A 89 8.07 -8.82 10.75
CA CYS A 89 8.27 -7.76 11.75
C CYS A 89 9.70 -7.22 11.72
N THR A 90 10.70 -8.11 11.62
CA THR A 90 12.11 -7.74 11.56
C THR A 90 12.41 -6.91 10.32
N ALA A 91 12.01 -7.39 9.15
CA ALA A 91 12.22 -6.68 7.89
C ALA A 91 11.55 -5.29 7.88
N LEU A 92 10.33 -5.19 8.45
CA LEU A 92 9.65 -3.90 8.60
C LEU A 92 10.39 -2.98 9.56
N THR A 93 10.86 -3.50 10.69
CA THR A 93 11.61 -2.73 11.70
C THR A 93 12.91 -2.18 11.11
N ASP A 94 13.68 -3.01 10.43
CA ASP A 94 14.94 -2.60 9.78
C ASP A 94 14.69 -1.52 8.72
N LYS A 95 13.66 -1.68 7.92
CA LYS A 95 13.23 -0.69 6.94
C LYS A 95 12.85 0.65 7.60
N LEU A 96 12.10 0.62 8.70
CA LEU A 96 11.73 1.83 9.43
C LEU A 96 12.94 2.54 10.05
N ILE A 97 13.87 1.79 10.65
CA ILE A 97 15.12 2.34 11.18
C ILE A 97 15.94 2.99 10.06
N TYR A 98 16.11 2.30 8.95
CA TYR A 98 16.85 2.80 7.79
C TYR A 98 16.26 4.09 7.21
N ARG A 99 14.92 4.17 7.12
CA ARG A 99 14.22 5.34 6.55
C ARG A 99 14.06 6.51 7.50
N HIS A 100 14.43 6.36 8.79
CA HIS A 100 14.36 7.43 9.78
C HIS A 100 15.75 7.77 10.38
N PRO A 101 16.75 8.13 9.54
CA PRO A 101 18.10 8.44 10.04
C PRO A 101 18.13 9.69 10.92
N HIS A 102 17.08 10.51 10.91
CA HIS A 102 16.90 11.65 11.80
C HIS A 102 16.48 11.24 13.22
N ILE A 103 16.01 9.99 13.42
CA ILE A 103 15.67 9.43 14.74
C ILE A 103 16.76 8.46 15.21
N TYR A 104 17.21 7.56 14.31
CA TYR A 104 18.12 6.45 14.65
C TYR A 104 19.56 6.66 14.20
N GLY A 105 19.85 7.76 13.50
CA GLY A 105 21.18 8.11 12.97
C GLY A 105 21.59 9.54 13.32
N HIS A 106 22.38 10.16 12.47
CA HIS A 106 22.97 11.48 12.69
C HIS A 106 22.46 12.56 11.74
N VAL A 107 21.49 12.26 10.89
CA VAL A 107 20.91 13.22 9.94
C VAL A 107 19.94 14.12 10.68
N LYS A 108 20.04 15.44 10.47
CA LYS A 108 19.03 16.39 10.98
C LYS A 108 17.94 16.59 9.93
N ALA A 109 16.69 16.52 10.32
CA ALA A 109 15.54 16.93 9.53
C ALA A 109 14.63 17.76 10.43
N ASP A 110 14.54 19.05 10.15
CA ASP A 110 13.87 20.01 11.02
C ASP A 110 12.41 20.29 10.56
N SER A 111 11.94 19.63 9.51
CA SER A 111 10.55 19.75 9.03
C SER A 111 10.01 18.43 8.47
N ALA A 112 8.68 18.32 8.39
CA ALA A 112 8.01 17.15 7.82
C ALA A 112 8.34 16.98 6.33
N GLU A 113 8.48 18.09 5.59
CA GLU A 113 8.86 18.10 4.18
C GLU A 113 10.26 17.52 3.98
N ALA A 114 11.24 17.97 4.81
CA ALA A 114 12.61 17.43 4.77
C ALA A 114 12.67 15.94 5.09
N VAL A 115 11.79 15.46 5.98
CA VAL A 115 11.64 14.02 6.26
C VAL A 115 11.09 13.28 5.05
N ALA A 116 10.05 13.81 4.40
CA ALA A 116 9.44 13.21 3.22
C ALA A 116 10.42 13.12 2.03
N ASP A 117 11.16 14.18 1.75
CA ASP A 117 12.19 14.22 0.71
C ASP A 117 13.32 13.20 0.96
N ASN A 118 13.78 13.11 2.21
CA ASN A 118 14.79 12.12 2.58
C ASN A 118 14.25 10.68 2.45
N TRP A 119 12.99 10.47 2.80
CA TRP A 119 12.32 9.18 2.68
C TRP A 119 12.29 8.66 1.24
N GLU A 120 11.89 9.50 0.27
CA GLU A 120 11.86 9.10 -1.14
C GLU A 120 13.27 8.82 -1.67
N LYS A 121 14.28 9.65 -1.34
CA LYS A 121 15.68 9.40 -1.70
C LYS A 121 16.21 8.09 -1.14
N LEU A 122 15.87 7.76 0.12
CA LEU A 122 16.30 6.51 0.74
C LEU A 122 15.63 5.29 0.11
N LYS A 123 14.38 5.41 -0.32
CA LYS A 123 13.68 4.35 -1.07
C LYS A 123 14.36 4.00 -2.40
N GLU A 124 14.90 5.00 -3.10
CA GLU A 124 15.61 4.78 -4.38
C GLU A 124 16.93 4.02 -4.18
N HIS A 125 17.56 4.16 -3.01
CA HIS A 125 18.86 3.56 -2.69
C HIS A 125 18.77 2.19 -1.97
N GLU A 126 17.56 1.71 -1.67
CA GLU A 126 17.37 0.37 -1.09
C GLU A 126 17.80 -0.72 -2.09
N LYS A 127 18.44 -1.79 -1.59
CA LYS A 127 18.92 -2.91 -2.44
C LYS A 127 17.81 -3.53 -3.29
N ASP A 128 16.58 -3.55 -2.77
CA ASP A 128 15.38 -3.99 -3.46
C ASP A 128 14.50 -2.81 -3.90
N GLY A 129 15.10 -1.61 -3.95
CA GLY A 129 14.42 -0.37 -4.28
C GLY A 129 13.93 -0.32 -5.72
N ASN A 130 12.96 0.52 -5.96
CA ASN A 130 12.36 0.72 -7.28
C ASN A 130 13.43 1.22 -8.27
N LYS A 131 13.68 0.44 -9.32
CA LYS A 131 14.67 0.78 -10.36
C LYS A 131 14.26 2.00 -11.20
N THR A 132 13.00 2.38 -11.18
CA THR A 132 12.45 3.56 -11.84
C THR A 132 11.46 4.25 -10.91
N ILE A 133 11.21 5.53 -11.15
CA ILE A 133 10.27 6.35 -10.36
C ILE A 133 8.90 5.68 -10.22
N LEU A 134 8.39 5.09 -11.29
CA LEU A 134 7.06 4.48 -11.33
C LEU A 134 7.04 2.98 -10.95
N SER A 135 8.19 2.31 -10.84
CA SER A 135 8.24 0.85 -10.60
C SER A 135 7.66 0.41 -9.26
N GLY A 136 7.43 1.33 -8.33
CA GLY A 136 6.78 1.05 -7.05
C GLY A 136 5.26 1.20 -7.04
N VAL A 137 4.61 1.42 -8.20
CA VAL A 137 3.16 1.50 -8.31
C VAL A 137 2.62 0.14 -8.73
N PRO A 138 1.87 -0.58 -7.87
CA PRO A 138 1.35 -1.89 -8.20
C PRO A 138 0.39 -1.85 -9.40
N ASN A 139 0.55 -2.79 -10.33
CA ASN A 139 -0.35 -2.88 -11.50
C ASN A 139 -1.80 -3.23 -11.15
N SER A 140 -2.02 -3.86 -10.00
CA SER A 140 -3.33 -4.29 -9.51
C SER A 140 -4.11 -3.20 -8.77
N LEU A 141 -3.57 -2.00 -8.61
CA LEU A 141 -4.31 -0.89 -7.99
C LEU A 141 -5.53 -0.51 -8.84
N PRO A 142 -6.66 -0.15 -8.20
CA PRO A 142 -7.78 0.50 -8.90
C PRO A 142 -7.29 1.72 -9.68
N SER A 143 -7.83 1.93 -10.89
CA SER A 143 -7.30 2.91 -11.85
C SER A 143 -7.14 4.33 -11.29
N LEU A 144 -8.12 4.82 -10.51
CA LEU A 144 -8.04 6.16 -9.92
C LEU A 144 -6.95 6.27 -8.85
N ILE A 145 -6.81 5.24 -8.00
CA ILE A 145 -5.75 5.20 -6.98
C ILE A 145 -4.38 5.09 -7.66
N LYS A 146 -4.29 4.31 -8.73
CA LYS A 146 -3.07 4.17 -9.52
C LYS A 146 -2.67 5.49 -10.17
N ALA A 147 -3.62 6.18 -10.80
CA ALA A 147 -3.38 7.50 -11.40
C ALA A 147 -2.90 8.52 -10.35
N PHE A 148 -3.58 8.59 -9.21
CA PHE A 148 -3.15 9.47 -8.10
C PHE A 148 -1.72 9.16 -7.66
N ARG A 149 -1.35 7.88 -7.48
CA ARG A 149 0.00 7.48 -7.07
C ARG A 149 1.06 7.77 -8.13
N ILE A 150 0.73 7.66 -9.41
CA ILE A 150 1.63 8.02 -10.52
C ILE A 150 1.87 9.53 -10.50
N GLN A 151 0.83 10.34 -10.39
CA GLN A 151 0.95 11.81 -10.33
C GLN A 151 1.76 12.26 -9.11
N GLU A 152 1.49 11.70 -7.92
CA GLU A 152 2.26 12.01 -6.72
C GLU A 152 3.76 11.74 -6.91
N LYS A 153 4.11 10.60 -7.51
CA LYS A 153 5.52 10.25 -7.80
C LYS A 153 6.14 11.15 -8.87
N ALA A 154 5.38 11.51 -9.89
CA ALA A 154 5.83 12.43 -10.93
C ALA A 154 6.08 13.84 -10.34
N ALA A 155 5.19 14.32 -9.48
CA ALA A 155 5.35 15.61 -8.80
C ALA A 155 6.63 15.67 -7.95
N HIS A 156 6.97 14.60 -7.23
CA HIS A 156 8.20 14.52 -6.43
C HIS A 156 9.51 14.69 -7.23
N VAL A 157 9.50 14.37 -8.52
CA VAL A 157 10.67 14.54 -9.41
C VAL A 157 10.57 15.80 -10.27
N GLY A 158 9.68 16.71 -9.90
CA GLY A 158 9.51 18.00 -10.56
C GLY A 158 8.61 17.95 -11.80
N PHE A 159 7.92 16.83 -12.03
CA PHE A 159 6.91 16.68 -13.09
C PHE A 159 5.55 17.03 -12.52
N ASP A 160 5.33 18.33 -12.26
CA ASP A 160 4.06 18.84 -11.77
C ASP A 160 3.66 20.11 -12.51
N TRP A 161 2.37 20.36 -12.56
CA TRP A 161 1.80 21.55 -13.20
C TRP A 161 2.10 22.80 -12.37
N LYS A 162 2.60 23.85 -13.00
CA LYS A 162 2.97 25.08 -12.31
C LYS A 162 1.74 25.90 -11.87
N ASN A 163 0.64 25.78 -12.57
CA ASN A 163 -0.60 26.49 -12.29
C ASN A 163 -1.83 25.69 -12.72
N LYS A 164 -3.01 26.11 -12.26
CA LYS A 164 -4.29 25.43 -12.57
C LYS A 164 -4.71 25.58 -14.03
N GLU A 165 -4.27 26.63 -14.67
CA GLU A 165 -4.57 26.95 -16.07
C GLU A 165 -3.97 25.88 -16.99
N ASP A 166 -2.72 25.49 -16.76
CA ASP A 166 -2.05 24.43 -17.53
C ASP A 166 -2.79 23.08 -17.38
N VAL A 167 -3.28 22.78 -16.18
CA VAL A 167 -4.12 21.57 -15.95
C VAL A 167 -5.39 21.63 -16.79
N TRP A 168 -6.07 22.78 -16.82
CA TRP A 168 -7.29 22.95 -17.63
C TRP A 168 -7.03 22.87 -19.13
N GLU A 169 -5.90 23.34 -19.60
CA GLU A 169 -5.50 23.20 -21.00
C GLU A 169 -5.33 21.72 -21.35
N LYS A 170 -4.65 20.94 -20.51
CA LYS A 170 -4.49 19.50 -20.72
C LYS A 170 -5.83 18.74 -20.68
N VAL A 171 -6.72 19.09 -19.76
CA VAL A 171 -8.08 18.50 -19.74
C VAL A 171 -8.84 18.74 -21.05
N ARG A 172 -8.74 19.94 -21.63
CA ARG A 172 -9.37 20.27 -22.92
C ARG A 172 -8.75 19.48 -24.07
N GLU A 173 -7.43 19.33 -24.06
CA GLU A 173 -6.69 18.52 -25.04
C GLU A 173 -7.17 17.08 -25.01
N GLU A 174 -7.20 16.43 -23.84
CA GLU A 174 -7.66 15.05 -23.65
C GLU A 174 -9.13 14.87 -24.09
N LEU A 175 -9.99 15.83 -23.78
CA LEU A 175 -11.39 15.80 -24.24
C LEU A 175 -11.49 15.88 -25.77
N SER A 176 -10.66 16.71 -26.41
CA SER A 176 -10.61 16.83 -27.86
C SER A 176 -10.13 15.54 -28.52
N GLU A 177 -9.08 14.92 -27.97
CA GLU A 177 -8.58 13.63 -28.43
C GLU A 177 -9.62 12.52 -28.30
N TYR A 178 -10.34 12.51 -27.17
CA TYR A 178 -11.47 11.59 -26.97
C TYR A 178 -12.57 11.76 -28.02
N GLU A 179 -12.96 13.02 -28.29
CA GLU A 179 -13.97 13.32 -29.33
C GLU A 179 -13.51 12.88 -30.74
N GLU A 180 -12.23 13.05 -31.04
CA GLU A 180 -11.64 12.60 -32.31
C GLU A 180 -11.62 11.06 -32.42
N ALA A 181 -11.23 10.37 -31.34
CA ALA A 181 -11.21 8.91 -31.29
C ALA A 181 -12.62 8.33 -31.48
N LEU A 182 -13.64 8.95 -30.85
CA LEU A 182 -15.05 8.58 -31.06
C LEU A 182 -15.48 8.71 -32.52
N LYS A 183 -15.05 9.76 -33.22
CA LYS A 183 -15.35 9.98 -34.64
C LYS A 183 -14.68 8.96 -35.55
N LYS A 184 -13.46 8.53 -35.20
CA LYS A 184 -12.68 7.53 -35.95
C LYS A 184 -13.18 6.10 -35.74
N GLY A 185 -13.98 5.84 -34.69
CA GLY A 185 -14.68 4.58 -34.46
C GLY A 185 -13.80 3.38 -34.14
N THR A 186 -12.62 3.59 -33.59
CA THR A 186 -11.72 2.50 -33.21
C THR A 186 -11.65 2.35 -31.69
N ASP A 187 -12.13 1.21 -31.16
CA ASP A 187 -12.03 0.87 -29.72
C ASP A 187 -10.59 0.90 -29.21
N LYS A 188 -9.62 0.69 -30.10
CA LYS A 188 -8.21 0.72 -29.79
C LYS A 188 -7.71 2.13 -29.46
N ASP A 189 -8.20 3.15 -30.14
CA ASP A 189 -7.83 4.54 -29.91
C ASP A 189 -8.48 5.04 -28.62
N LEU A 190 -9.70 4.58 -28.29
CA LEU A 190 -10.37 4.86 -27.02
C LEU A 190 -9.64 4.25 -25.82
N SER A 191 -8.95 3.11 -25.99
CA SER A 191 -8.18 2.47 -24.93
C SER A 191 -6.82 3.13 -24.69
N LEU A 192 -6.36 3.97 -25.63
CA LEU A 192 -5.09 4.71 -25.55
C LEU A 192 -5.25 6.13 -24.98
N ILE A 193 -6.49 6.60 -24.79
CA ILE A 193 -6.76 7.86 -24.06
C ILE A 193 -6.51 7.59 -22.58
N HIS A 194 -5.27 7.61 -22.22
CA HIS A 194 -4.84 7.45 -20.85
C HIS A 194 -4.69 8.82 -20.20
N ILE A 195 -5.54 9.09 -19.23
CA ILE A 195 -5.32 10.10 -18.17
C ILE A 195 -3.95 9.90 -17.46
N SER A 196 -3.14 8.95 -17.90
CA SER A 196 -1.93 8.47 -17.25
C SER A 196 -0.63 8.69 -18.03
N GLU A 197 -0.65 9.39 -19.16
CA GLU A 197 0.60 9.83 -19.77
C GLU A 197 0.99 11.19 -19.19
N PRO A 198 2.20 11.29 -18.57
CA PRO A 198 2.72 12.56 -18.06
C PRO A 198 3.12 13.52 -19.16
#